data_86efdee00bced480340e43e16c13abfe
#
_entry.id   86efdee00bced480340e43e16c13abfe
#
_cell.length_a   1.000
_cell.length_b   1.000
_cell.length_c   1.000
_cell.angle_alpha   90.00
_cell.angle_beta   90.00
_cell.angle_gamma   90.00
#
_symmetry.space_group_name_H-M   'P 1'
#
loop_
_entity.id
_entity.type
_entity.pdbx_description
1 polymer ?
#
loop_
_entity_poly.entity_id
_entity_poly.type
_entity_poly.pdbx_seq_one_letter_code
_entity_poly.pdbx_strand_id
1 'polypeptide(L)'
;LHNLIERIDIMNSTKKFSNYSANPNNPNWENIISRTKPLYQRETDLRDIFERDYTRIIHSTAYRRLKHKTQVFFSPDNDHICTRIEHVTLVDSISHTIAQYLGLNTNLTHAIAVAHDLGHSPFGHAGEKILSSISMRDLGISFWHEKNGLDFVDYIELLEDSESCKQNLNLTYGVRDGIISHCGEIDENSVRPRNDFIDLKDYTKPNQFAPYTWEGCVVKISDKISYVCRDIEDSVTLGILDNCSNELHKLLNLNNFENINNTNVINELVYDLCTNSSF
;
A
#
# COMPACT_ATOMS: atom_id res chain seq x y z
N LEU A 1 -29.36 19.68 -3.61
CA LEU A 1 -29.52 19.46 -2.16
C LEU A 1 -29.93 18.01 -1.87
N HIS A 2 -30.89 17.42 -2.61
CA HIS A 2 -31.36 16.05 -2.43
C HIS A 2 -30.23 15.03 -2.61
N ASN A 3 -29.46 15.14 -3.70
CA ASN A 3 -28.27 14.30 -3.94
C ASN A 3 -27.14 14.49 -2.91
N LEU A 4 -27.09 15.66 -2.24
CA LEU A 4 -26.10 15.91 -1.19
C LEU A 4 -26.54 15.25 0.14
N ILE A 5 -27.84 15.26 0.42
CA ILE A 5 -28.42 14.61 1.60
C ILE A 5 -28.34 13.09 1.48
N GLU A 6 -28.68 12.52 0.30
CA GLU A 6 -28.48 11.09 0.04
C GLU A 6 -27.01 10.67 0.18
N ARG A 7 -26.05 11.48 -0.30
CA ARG A 7 -24.61 11.21 -0.10
C ARG A 7 -24.21 11.27 1.37
N ILE A 8 -24.77 12.21 2.16
CA ILE A 8 -24.49 12.32 3.60
C ILE A 8 -25.12 11.12 4.35
N ASP A 9 -26.30 10.68 3.96
CA ASP A 9 -26.95 9.52 4.56
C ASP A 9 -26.24 8.22 4.20
N ILE A 10 -25.74 8.09 2.97
CA ILE A 10 -24.85 7.00 2.55
C ILE A 10 -23.56 7.03 3.37
N MET A 11 -22.92 8.18 3.57
CA MET A 11 -21.70 8.29 4.38
C MET A 11 -21.95 7.98 5.87
N ASN A 12 -23.12 8.25 6.42
CA ASN A 12 -23.44 7.93 7.82
C ASN A 12 -23.88 6.48 8.05
N SER A 13 -24.36 5.77 7.00
CA SER A 13 -24.81 4.37 7.09
C SER A 13 -23.70 3.34 6.86
N THR A 14 -22.48 3.76 6.47
CA THR A 14 -21.51 2.91 5.78
C THR A 14 -20.24 2.53 6.53
N LYS A 15 -20.11 2.90 7.80
CA LYS A 15 -18.97 2.43 8.62
C LYS A 15 -19.08 0.94 8.98
N LYS A 16 -19.36 0.11 7.97
CA LYS A 16 -19.62 -1.33 8.12
C LYS A 16 -18.49 -2.10 8.80
N PHE A 17 -17.25 -1.60 8.68
CA PHE A 17 -16.06 -2.26 9.19
C PHE A 17 -15.49 -1.62 10.48
N SER A 18 -16.17 -0.64 11.07
CA SER A 18 -15.66 0.09 12.24
C SER A 18 -15.37 -0.80 13.46
N ASN A 19 -16.10 -1.89 13.63
CA ASN A 19 -15.87 -2.85 14.72
C ASN A 19 -14.59 -3.70 14.53
N TYR A 20 -14.04 -3.70 13.32
CA TYR A 20 -12.85 -4.46 12.95
C TYR A 20 -11.63 -3.56 12.71
N SER A 21 -11.84 -2.26 12.80
CA SER A 21 -10.78 -1.26 12.66
C SER A 21 -9.68 -1.47 13.70
N ALA A 22 -8.45 -1.18 13.32
CA ALA A 22 -7.28 -1.20 14.22
C ALA A 22 -7.39 -0.06 15.25
N ASN A 23 -8.08 -0.32 16.35
CA ASN A 23 -8.28 0.61 17.46
C ASN A 23 -8.30 -0.16 18.80
N PRO A 24 -8.24 0.52 19.98
CA PRO A 24 -8.19 -0.15 21.28
C PRO A 24 -9.34 -1.10 21.62
N ASN A 25 -10.47 -1.03 20.91
CA ASN A 25 -11.57 -1.97 21.09
C ASN A 25 -11.45 -3.24 20.23
N ASN A 26 -10.48 -3.27 19.31
CA ASN A 26 -10.21 -4.46 18.50
C ASN A 26 -9.54 -5.54 19.34
N PRO A 27 -10.03 -6.80 19.36
CA PRO A 27 -9.44 -7.88 20.16
C PRO A 27 -7.97 -8.17 19.80
N ASN A 28 -7.54 -7.81 18.59
CA ASN A 28 -6.17 -7.99 18.12
C ASN A 28 -5.28 -6.76 18.36
N TRP A 29 -5.78 -5.72 19.05
CA TRP A 29 -5.10 -4.43 19.19
C TRP A 29 -3.67 -4.56 19.69
N GLU A 30 -3.44 -5.32 20.77
CA GLU A 30 -2.10 -5.48 21.37
C GLU A 30 -1.11 -6.12 20.38
N ASN A 31 -1.58 -7.05 19.55
CA ASN A 31 -0.76 -7.65 18.49
C ASN A 31 -0.46 -6.62 17.40
N ILE A 32 -1.48 -5.87 16.95
CA ILE A 32 -1.33 -4.89 15.87
C ILE A 32 -0.32 -3.81 16.21
N ILE A 33 -0.33 -3.31 17.46
CA ILE A 33 0.58 -2.26 17.92
C ILE A 33 1.93 -2.76 18.42
N SER A 34 2.11 -4.08 18.56
CA SER A 34 3.34 -4.66 19.07
C SER A 34 4.56 -4.24 18.24
N ARG A 35 5.70 -4.05 18.91
CA ARG A 35 6.98 -3.68 18.31
C ARG A 35 8.06 -4.65 18.72
N THR A 36 9.13 -4.74 17.94
CA THR A 36 10.29 -5.60 18.28
C THR A 36 11.01 -5.16 19.56
N LYS A 37 10.96 -3.87 19.89
CA LYS A 37 11.49 -3.27 21.12
C LYS A 37 10.61 -2.09 21.53
N PRO A 38 10.64 -1.67 22.80
CA PRO A 38 10.00 -0.44 23.23
C PRO A 38 10.49 0.75 22.40
N LEU A 39 9.57 1.57 21.91
CA LEU A 39 9.92 2.82 21.25
C LEU A 39 9.98 3.92 22.33
N TYR A 40 10.99 4.79 22.25
CA TYR A 40 11.08 5.95 23.13
C TYR A 40 9.81 6.80 23.08
N GLN A 41 9.40 7.34 24.19
CA GLN A 41 8.25 8.23 24.30
C GLN A 41 8.71 9.64 24.56
N ARG A 42 7.94 10.61 24.07
CA ARG A 42 8.08 12.04 24.39
C ARG A 42 6.81 12.47 25.10
N GLU A 43 6.94 13.18 26.23
CA GLU A 43 5.78 13.69 26.99
C GLU A 43 4.86 14.60 26.17
N THR A 44 5.40 15.28 25.16
CA THR A 44 4.69 16.23 24.30
C THR A 44 4.36 15.67 22.90
N ASP A 45 4.43 14.36 22.69
CA ASP A 45 4.11 13.78 21.38
C ASP A 45 2.59 13.74 21.19
N LEU A 46 2.11 14.51 20.20
CA LEU A 46 0.68 14.60 19.87
C LEU A 46 0.23 13.55 18.85
N ARG A 47 1.18 12.79 18.29
CA ARG A 47 0.92 11.78 17.28
C ARG A 47 0.45 10.50 17.92
N ASP A 48 -0.50 9.83 17.28
CA ASP A 48 -0.84 8.46 17.64
C ASP A 48 0.29 7.47 17.24
N ILE A 49 0.08 6.21 17.55
CA ILE A 49 1.08 5.17 17.34
C ILE A 49 1.42 4.95 15.87
N PHE A 50 0.44 5.07 14.96
CA PHE A 50 0.61 4.88 13.52
C PHE A 50 1.11 6.14 12.83
N GLU A 51 0.71 7.33 13.28
CA GLU A 51 1.28 8.60 12.82
C GLU A 51 2.77 8.71 13.15
N ARG A 52 3.20 8.12 14.28
CA ARG A 52 4.63 7.98 14.58
C ARG A 52 5.32 7.06 13.58
N ASP A 53 4.72 5.94 13.22
CA ASP A 53 5.25 5.03 12.21
C ASP A 53 5.34 5.72 10.85
N TYR A 54 4.27 6.37 10.40
CA TYR A 54 4.25 7.18 9.19
C TYR A 54 5.42 8.18 9.15
N THR A 55 5.57 8.97 10.21
CA THR A 55 6.65 9.96 10.30
C THR A 55 8.03 9.30 10.19
N ARG A 56 8.25 8.16 10.84
CA ARG A 56 9.53 7.42 10.77
C ARG A 56 9.81 6.93 9.36
N ILE A 57 8.80 6.46 8.65
CA ILE A 57 8.93 5.98 7.27
C ILE A 57 9.33 7.12 6.33
N ILE A 58 8.62 8.24 6.33
CA ILE A 58 8.90 9.36 5.41
C ILE A 58 10.26 10.03 5.69
N HIS A 59 10.80 9.90 6.89
CA HIS A 59 12.15 10.36 7.24
C HIS A 59 13.25 9.39 6.80
N SER A 60 12.93 8.15 6.42
CA SER A 60 13.92 7.17 5.99
C SER A 60 14.54 7.51 4.63
N THR A 61 15.76 7.02 4.40
CA THR A 61 16.42 7.19 3.10
C THR A 61 15.80 6.28 2.04
N ALA A 62 15.26 5.13 2.44
CA ALA A 62 14.52 4.24 1.54
C ALA A 62 13.33 4.95 0.90
N TYR A 63 12.51 5.67 1.69
CA TYR A 63 11.41 6.45 1.17
C TYR A 63 11.87 7.54 0.18
N ARG A 64 12.92 8.28 0.53
CA ARG A 64 13.48 9.34 -0.35
C ARG A 64 13.98 8.80 -1.69
N ARG A 65 14.44 7.53 -1.75
CA ARG A 65 14.91 6.90 -2.99
C ARG A 65 13.79 6.54 -3.96
N LEU A 66 12.53 6.45 -3.51
CA LEU A 66 11.39 6.17 -4.38
C LEU A 66 11.22 7.20 -5.51
N LYS A 67 11.61 8.47 -5.27
CA LYS A 67 11.56 9.54 -6.28
C LYS A 67 12.46 9.29 -7.51
N HIS A 68 13.48 8.42 -7.38
CA HIS A 68 14.43 8.10 -8.45
C HIS A 68 14.23 6.69 -9.02
N LYS A 69 13.15 6.03 -8.65
CA LYS A 69 12.75 4.75 -9.22
C LYS A 69 11.52 4.95 -10.09
N THR A 70 11.55 4.45 -11.31
CA THR A 70 10.38 4.45 -12.20
C THR A 70 9.41 3.34 -11.79
N GLN A 71 8.13 3.51 -12.14
CA GLN A 71 7.11 2.50 -11.85
C GLN A 71 7.26 1.32 -12.81
N VAL A 72 6.86 1.45 -14.07
CA VAL A 72 6.92 0.38 -15.07
C VAL A 72 7.91 0.73 -16.20
N PHE A 73 7.87 1.94 -16.70
CA PHE A 73 8.67 2.37 -17.84
C PHE A 73 10.00 2.97 -17.39
N PHE A 74 11.13 2.37 -17.82
CA PHE A 74 12.45 2.81 -17.37
C PHE A 74 12.99 3.96 -18.20
N SER A 75 13.70 4.86 -17.52
CA SER A 75 14.48 5.93 -18.15
C SER A 75 13.75 6.64 -19.26
N PRO A 76 12.49 7.05 -19.05
CA PRO A 76 11.78 7.82 -20.06
C PRO A 76 12.41 9.21 -20.17
N ASP A 77 12.54 9.73 -21.41
CA ASP A 77 12.91 11.12 -21.66
C ASP A 77 11.73 12.09 -21.41
N ASN A 78 10.79 11.70 -20.57
CA ASN A 78 9.56 12.42 -20.29
C ASN A 78 9.31 12.47 -18.77
N ASP A 79 9.36 13.66 -18.20
CA ASP A 79 9.15 13.92 -16.77
C ASP A 79 7.70 13.68 -16.30
N HIS A 80 6.77 13.41 -17.21
CA HIS A 80 5.37 13.09 -16.88
C HIS A 80 5.14 11.61 -16.63
N ILE A 81 6.14 10.74 -16.84
CA ILE A 81 6.03 9.30 -16.54
C ILE A 81 6.17 9.05 -15.05
N CYS A 82 5.27 8.24 -14.52
CA CYS A 82 5.12 7.99 -13.09
C CYS A 82 6.38 7.44 -12.42
N THR A 83 6.80 8.09 -11.36
CA THR A 83 7.81 7.57 -10.42
C THR A 83 7.17 6.76 -9.30
N ARG A 84 7.96 5.95 -8.59
CA ARG A 84 7.43 5.16 -7.46
C ARG A 84 6.89 6.01 -6.31
N ILE A 85 7.44 7.19 -6.08
CA ILE A 85 6.92 8.07 -5.03
C ILE A 85 5.53 8.63 -5.39
N GLU A 86 5.27 8.88 -6.67
CA GLU A 86 3.95 9.30 -7.15
C GLU A 86 2.94 8.16 -7.06
N HIS A 87 3.34 6.94 -7.43
CA HIS A 87 2.53 5.74 -7.23
C HIS A 87 2.17 5.55 -5.75
N VAL A 88 3.15 5.56 -4.85
CA VAL A 88 2.93 5.44 -3.39
C VAL A 88 1.97 6.52 -2.87
N THR A 89 2.09 7.75 -3.37
CA THR A 89 1.19 8.86 -2.99
C THR A 89 -0.24 8.60 -3.49
N LEU A 90 -0.40 8.02 -4.67
CA LEU A 90 -1.71 7.66 -5.21
C LEU A 90 -2.35 6.50 -4.42
N VAL A 91 -1.56 5.46 -4.09
CA VAL A 91 -2.01 4.36 -3.22
C VAL A 91 -2.46 4.90 -1.87
N ASP A 92 -1.71 5.81 -1.27
CA ASP A 92 -2.06 6.46 0.01
C ASP A 92 -3.40 7.22 -0.09
N SER A 93 -3.61 8.00 -1.14
CA SER A 93 -4.86 8.73 -1.37
C SER A 93 -6.06 7.81 -1.55
N ILE A 94 -5.93 6.75 -2.37
CA ILE A 94 -7.00 5.79 -2.65
C ILE A 94 -7.33 5.00 -1.37
N SER A 95 -6.33 4.46 -0.71
CA SER A 95 -6.50 3.65 0.50
C SER A 95 -7.09 4.44 1.66
N HIS A 96 -6.71 5.73 1.81
CA HIS A 96 -7.33 6.63 2.78
C HIS A 96 -8.82 6.80 2.52
N THR A 97 -9.21 7.06 1.27
CA THR A 97 -10.62 7.24 0.88
C THR A 97 -11.44 6.00 1.21
N ILE A 98 -10.94 4.82 0.85
CA ILE A 98 -11.61 3.53 1.11
C ILE A 98 -11.72 3.28 2.62
N ALA A 99 -10.61 3.42 3.36
CA ALA A 99 -10.57 3.21 4.81
C ALA A 99 -11.53 4.15 5.55
N GLN A 100 -11.57 5.43 5.17
CA GLN A 100 -12.47 6.42 5.75
C GLN A 100 -13.95 6.05 5.50
N TYR A 101 -14.29 5.64 4.28
CA TYR A 101 -15.65 5.21 3.93
C TYR A 101 -16.07 3.97 4.71
N LEU A 102 -15.20 2.96 4.82
CA LEU A 102 -15.47 1.71 5.51
C LEU A 102 -15.42 1.84 7.05
N GLY A 103 -14.88 2.94 7.59
CA GLY A 103 -14.71 3.18 9.02
C GLY A 103 -13.50 2.49 9.64
N LEU A 104 -12.48 2.22 8.85
CA LEU A 104 -11.21 1.66 9.25
C LEU A 104 -10.22 2.73 9.76
N ASN A 105 -9.09 2.32 10.32
CA ASN A 105 -8.07 3.22 10.83
C ASN A 105 -7.24 3.82 9.70
N THR A 106 -7.51 5.09 9.37
CA THR A 106 -6.82 5.80 8.30
C THR A 106 -5.33 6.01 8.57
N ASN A 107 -4.91 6.17 9.84
CA ASN A 107 -3.51 6.38 10.19
C ASN A 107 -2.67 5.12 9.98
N LEU A 108 -3.22 3.93 10.31
CA LEU A 108 -2.57 2.66 9.98
C LEU A 108 -2.50 2.48 8.46
N THR A 109 -3.59 2.79 7.75
CA THR A 109 -3.64 2.71 6.28
C THR A 109 -2.57 3.60 5.64
N HIS A 110 -2.44 4.87 6.08
CA HIS A 110 -1.38 5.78 5.65
C HIS A 110 0.03 5.21 5.87
N ALA A 111 0.29 4.69 7.07
CA ALA A 111 1.61 4.15 7.40
C ALA A 111 1.97 2.94 6.54
N ILE A 112 1.01 2.04 6.26
CA ILE A 112 1.22 0.90 5.36
C ILE A 112 1.45 1.39 3.93
N ALA A 113 0.59 2.30 3.43
CA ALA A 113 0.64 2.79 2.06
C ALA A 113 1.98 3.44 1.71
N VAL A 114 2.53 4.29 2.58
CA VAL A 114 3.83 4.93 2.32
C VAL A 114 5.03 3.98 2.45
N ALA A 115 4.83 2.81 3.06
CA ALA A 115 5.89 1.85 3.32
C ALA A 115 5.91 0.66 2.37
N HIS A 116 4.78 0.35 1.70
CA HIS A 116 4.63 -0.91 0.96
C HIS A 116 5.74 -1.14 -0.07
N ASP A 117 6.15 -0.10 -0.78
CA ASP A 117 7.09 -0.15 -1.91
C ASP A 117 8.56 0.15 -1.56
N LEU A 118 8.91 0.30 -0.26
CA LEU A 118 10.26 0.65 0.18
C LEU A 118 11.33 -0.32 -0.33
N GLY A 119 10.98 -1.59 -0.42
CA GLY A 119 11.88 -2.68 -0.79
C GLY A 119 12.08 -2.90 -2.28
N HIS A 120 11.39 -2.16 -3.13
CA HIS A 120 11.45 -2.38 -4.57
C HIS A 120 12.86 -2.19 -5.13
N SER A 121 13.25 -3.11 -6.02
CA SER A 121 14.52 -3.09 -6.72
C SER A 121 14.59 -1.96 -7.76
N PRO A 122 15.77 -1.48 -8.15
CA PRO A 122 15.92 -0.70 -9.39
C PRO A 122 15.41 -1.51 -10.59
N PHE A 123 14.83 -0.83 -11.57
CA PHE A 123 14.28 -1.42 -12.80
C PHE A 123 13.09 -2.38 -12.56
N GLY A 124 12.31 -2.14 -11.50
CA GLY A 124 11.06 -2.83 -11.21
C GLY A 124 11.20 -4.36 -11.18
N HIS A 125 10.21 -5.07 -11.70
CA HIS A 125 10.21 -6.54 -11.72
C HIS A 125 11.33 -7.18 -12.58
N ALA A 126 11.85 -6.47 -13.59
CA ALA A 126 12.99 -6.96 -14.36
C ALA A 126 14.26 -7.04 -13.48
N GLY A 127 14.51 -5.98 -12.71
CA GLY A 127 15.60 -5.94 -11.72
C GLY A 127 15.40 -6.97 -10.61
N GLU A 128 14.18 -7.14 -10.14
CA GLU A 128 13.83 -8.15 -9.13
C GLU A 128 14.13 -9.58 -9.58
N LYS A 129 13.77 -9.95 -10.81
CA LYS A 129 14.10 -11.26 -11.39
C LYS A 129 15.60 -11.51 -11.43
N ILE A 130 16.38 -10.50 -11.80
CA ILE A 130 17.86 -10.61 -11.83
C ILE A 130 18.42 -10.78 -10.42
N LEU A 131 17.97 -9.94 -9.46
CA LEU A 131 18.39 -10.03 -8.06
C LEU A 131 18.01 -11.37 -7.44
N SER A 132 16.80 -11.87 -7.72
CA SER A 132 16.35 -13.18 -7.25
C SER A 132 17.22 -14.31 -7.79
N SER A 133 17.61 -14.25 -9.08
CA SER A 133 18.51 -15.24 -9.70
C SER A 133 19.91 -15.22 -9.07
N ILE A 134 20.46 -14.03 -8.80
CA ILE A 134 21.77 -13.86 -8.15
C ILE A 134 21.69 -14.36 -6.70
N SER A 135 20.68 -13.92 -5.95
CA SER A 135 20.50 -14.29 -4.54
C SER A 135 20.31 -15.80 -4.38
N MET A 136 19.52 -16.43 -5.25
CA MET A 136 19.32 -17.88 -5.23
C MET A 136 20.64 -18.63 -5.54
N ARG A 137 21.42 -18.15 -6.54
CA ARG A 137 22.69 -18.76 -6.92
C ARG A 137 23.74 -18.66 -5.81
N ASP A 138 23.87 -17.48 -5.19
CA ASP A 138 25.00 -17.17 -4.32
C ASP A 138 24.69 -17.40 -2.83
N LEU A 139 23.43 -17.27 -2.42
CA LEU A 139 22.98 -17.35 -1.03
C LEU A 139 21.97 -18.46 -0.76
N GLY A 140 21.38 -19.08 -1.81
CA GLY A 140 20.33 -20.09 -1.67
C GLY A 140 18.98 -19.55 -1.19
N ILE A 141 18.77 -18.22 -1.27
CA ILE A 141 17.52 -17.55 -0.87
C ILE A 141 16.94 -16.75 -2.03
N SER A 142 15.61 -16.75 -2.16
CA SER A 142 14.92 -15.95 -3.16
C SER A 142 14.83 -14.51 -2.69
N PHE A 143 15.09 -13.56 -3.60
CA PHE A 143 14.83 -12.14 -3.38
C PHE A 143 13.42 -11.79 -3.89
N TRP A 144 12.64 -11.05 -3.08
CA TRP A 144 11.42 -10.38 -3.51
C TRP A 144 11.23 -9.09 -2.70
N HIS A 145 10.57 -8.11 -3.31
CA HIS A 145 10.59 -6.73 -2.82
C HIS A 145 9.86 -6.53 -1.49
N GLU A 146 8.80 -7.29 -1.18
CA GLU A 146 8.07 -7.17 0.07
C GLU A 146 8.93 -7.61 1.26
N LYS A 147 9.65 -8.72 1.11
CA LYS A 147 10.61 -9.16 2.13
C LYS A 147 11.74 -8.18 2.30
N ASN A 148 12.25 -7.67 1.18
CA ASN A 148 13.29 -6.64 1.20
C ASN A 148 12.79 -5.34 1.86
N GLY A 149 11.50 -4.98 1.67
CA GLY A 149 10.85 -3.86 2.36
C GLY A 149 10.82 -4.04 3.87
N LEU A 150 10.46 -5.24 4.34
CA LEU A 150 10.52 -5.59 5.74
C LEU A 150 11.96 -5.53 6.29
N ASP A 151 12.93 -6.07 5.54
CA ASP A 151 14.34 -6.04 5.94
C ASP A 151 14.89 -4.60 5.98
N PHE A 152 14.44 -3.71 5.09
CA PHE A 152 14.79 -2.29 5.15
C PHE A 152 14.36 -1.65 6.47
N VAL A 153 13.11 -1.84 6.88
CA VAL A 153 12.58 -1.18 8.09
C VAL A 153 13.08 -1.84 9.39
N ASP A 154 13.39 -3.13 9.35
CA ASP A 154 13.82 -3.88 10.52
C ASP A 154 15.34 -3.86 10.77
N TYR A 155 16.17 -3.74 9.69
CA TYR A 155 17.62 -3.94 9.82
C TYR A 155 18.47 -2.87 9.13
N ILE A 156 18.02 -2.28 8.00
CA ILE A 156 18.89 -1.46 7.14
C ILE A 156 18.73 0.02 7.42
N GLU A 157 17.48 0.51 7.45
CA GLU A 157 17.19 1.93 7.69
C GLU A 157 17.36 2.28 9.18
N LEU A 158 18.13 3.34 9.43
CA LEU A 158 18.40 3.80 10.79
C LEU A 158 17.97 5.25 10.95
N LEU A 159 17.26 5.52 12.04
CA LEU A 159 16.91 6.87 12.49
C LEU A 159 17.54 7.15 13.86
N GLU A 160 17.93 8.38 14.09
CA GLU A 160 18.37 8.82 15.42
C GLU A 160 17.16 8.98 16.35
N ASP A 161 17.31 8.51 17.58
CA ASP A 161 16.37 8.75 18.66
C ASP A 161 16.68 10.07 19.42
N SER A 162 15.99 10.30 20.54
CA SER A 162 16.19 11.50 21.38
C SER A 162 17.58 11.58 22.03
N GLU A 163 18.31 10.47 22.07
CA GLU A 163 19.65 10.36 22.67
C GLU A 163 20.75 10.28 21.61
N SER A 164 20.42 10.58 20.34
CA SER A 164 21.30 10.47 19.18
C SER A 164 21.80 9.04 18.90
N CYS A 165 21.13 8.03 19.46
CA CYS A 165 21.39 6.64 19.15
C CYS A 165 20.66 6.24 17.87
N LYS A 166 21.38 5.57 16.95
CA LYS A 166 20.78 5.06 15.71
C LYS A 166 20.04 3.76 15.98
N GLN A 167 18.76 3.74 15.64
CA GLN A 167 17.88 2.59 15.76
C GLN A 167 17.16 2.33 14.45
N ASN A 168 16.81 1.06 14.19
CA ASN A 168 15.94 0.70 13.06
C ASN A 168 14.59 1.45 13.16
N LEU A 169 13.74 1.33 12.14
CA LEU A 169 12.47 2.05 12.16
C LEU A 169 11.54 1.57 13.27
N ASN A 170 11.71 0.35 13.77
CA ASN A 170 10.95 -0.23 14.90
C ASN A 170 9.45 0.06 14.77
N LEU A 171 8.90 -0.27 13.60
CA LEU A 171 7.49 -0.05 13.26
C LEU A 171 6.60 -1.05 14.01
N THR A 172 5.32 -0.72 14.15
CA THR A 172 4.31 -1.64 14.69
C THR A 172 4.17 -2.88 13.80
N TYR A 173 3.69 -3.96 14.41
CA TYR A 173 3.42 -5.21 13.68
C TYR A 173 2.43 -4.99 12.52
N GLY A 174 1.36 -4.22 12.74
CA GLY A 174 0.36 -3.94 11.71
C GLY A 174 0.96 -3.29 10.46
N VAL A 175 1.90 -2.35 10.63
CA VAL A 175 2.61 -1.73 9.49
C VAL A 175 3.57 -2.71 8.84
N ARG A 176 4.37 -3.43 9.61
CA ARG A 176 5.34 -4.43 9.11
C ARG A 176 4.66 -5.57 8.37
N ASP A 177 3.53 -6.03 8.89
CA ASP A 177 2.69 -7.02 8.24
C ASP A 177 2.12 -6.49 6.91
N GLY A 178 1.61 -5.26 6.91
CA GLY A 178 1.14 -4.62 5.69
C GLY A 178 2.23 -4.52 4.62
N ILE A 179 3.49 -4.24 4.99
CA ILE A 179 4.63 -4.20 4.05
C ILE A 179 4.86 -5.57 3.40
N ILE A 180 4.87 -6.66 4.16
CA ILE A 180 5.24 -7.97 3.60
C ILE A 180 4.08 -8.68 2.90
N SER A 181 2.84 -8.27 3.16
CA SER A 181 1.63 -8.95 2.67
C SER A 181 0.87 -8.16 1.58
N HIS A 182 1.35 -6.97 1.17
CA HIS A 182 0.60 -6.10 0.25
C HIS A 182 0.49 -6.69 -1.16
N CYS A 183 1.50 -7.38 -1.64
CA CYS A 183 1.59 -7.83 -3.02
C CYS A 183 0.93 -9.20 -3.24
N GLY A 184 0.82 -9.55 -4.49
CA GLY A 184 0.34 -10.85 -4.97
C GLY A 184 -0.95 -10.76 -5.77
N GLU A 185 -1.04 -11.62 -6.82
CA GLU A 185 -2.26 -11.78 -7.59
C GLU A 185 -3.40 -12.18 -6.65
N ILE A 186 -4.53 -11.50 -6.78
CA ILE A 186 -5.74 -11.88 -6.08
C ILE A 186 -6.53 -12.76 -7.04
N ASP A 187 -6.31 -14.06 -6.96
CA ASP A 187 -7.08 -15.06 -7.72
C ASP A 187 -8.41 -15.39 -7.04
N GLU A 188 -8.67 -14.79 -5.87
CA GLU A 188 -9.88 -14.99 -5.08
C GLU A 188 -10.90 -13.89 -5.32
N ASN A 189 -12.19 -14.22 -5.23
CA ASN A 189 -13.30 -13.28 -5.37
C ASN A 189 -13.40 -12.28 -4.20
N SER A 190 -12.56 -12.41 -3.17
CA SER A 190 -12.56 -11.52 -2.01
C SER A 190 -11.20 -11.48 -1.32
N VAL A 191 -10.88 -10.32 -0.73
CA VAL A 191 -9.70 -10.15 0.13
C VAL A 191 -10.17 -10.04 1.57
N ARG A 192 -9.63 -10.90 2.45
CA ARG A 192 -9.95 -10.92 3.89
C ARG A 192 -8.66 -11.02 4.70
N PRO A 193 -8.62 -10.40 5.88
CA PRO A 193 -7.48 -10.59 6.78
C PRO A 193 -7.42 -12.04 7.28
N ARG A 194 -6.22 -12.52 7.56
CA ARG A 194 -6.02 -13.77 8.28
C ARG A 194 -6.38 -13.62 9.75
N ASN A 195 -6.71 -14.74 10.39
CA ASN A 195 -7.02 -14.78 11.82
C ASN A 195 -5.76 -14.90 12.69
N ASP A 196 -4.74 -15.58 12.19
CA ASP A 196 -3.58 -15.98 12.99
C ASP A 196 -2.52 -14.85 13.06
N PHE A 197 -2.04 -14.59 14.27
CA PHE A 197 -0.83 -13.83 14.51
C PHE A 197 0.38 -14.72 14.23
N ILE A 198 1.26 -14.33 13.31
CA ILE A 198 2.41 -15.11 12.87
C ILE A 198 3.73 -14.34 13.07
N ASP A 199 4.86 -15.05 13.17
CA ASP A 199 6.16 -14.39 13.00
C ASP A 199 6.33 -14.03 11.51
N LEU A 200 6.62 -12.76 11.23
CA LEU A 200 6.83 -12.29 9.84
C LEU A 200 8.07 -12.93 9.19
N LYS A 201 8.91 -13.60 9.95
CA LYS A 201 10.02 -14.43 9.43
C LYS A 201 9.55 -15.73 8.77
N ASP A 202 8.31 -16.16 9.04
CA ASP A 202 7.73 -17.37 8.46
C ASP A 202 7.36 -17.22 6.98
N TYR A 203 7.41 -15.98 6.45
CA TYR A 203 7.27 -15.74 5.02
C TYR A 203 8.47 -16.28 4.26
N THR A 204 8.22 -17.24 3.38
CA THR A 204 9.23 -17.87 2.50
C THR A 204 9.04 -17.53 1.02
N LYS A 205 7.87 -16.95 0.67
CA LYS A 205 7.51 -16.55 -0.69
C LYS A 205 6.50 -15.40 -0.67
N PRO A 206 6.39 -14.62 -1.75
CA PRO A 206 5.36 -13.60 -1.92
C PRO A 206 3.95 -14.19 -1.76
N ASN A 207 3.02 -13.40 -1.28
CA ASN A 207 1.59 -13.75 -1.14
C ASN A 207 1.30 -15.06 -0.37
N GLN A 208 2.19 -15.43 0.57
CA GLN A 208 2.01 -16.68 1.33
C GLN A 208 0.87 -16.59 2.34
N PHE A 209 0.67 -15.43 2.95
CA PHE A 209 -0.38 -15.15 3.91
C PHE A 209 -1.12 -13.88 3.54
N ALA A 210 -2.43 -13.85 3.81
CA ALA A 210 -3.21 -12.63 3.72
C ALA A 210 -2.75 -11.59 4.75
N PRO A 211 -3.01 -10.28 4.56
CA PRO A 211 -2.77 -9.26 5.59
C PRO A 211 -3.47 -9.61 6.92
N TYR A 212 -2.90 -9.16 8.03
CA TYR A 212 -3.48 -9.39 9.36
C TYR A 212 -4.61 -8.43 9.70
N THR A 213 -4.65 -7.26 9.05
CA THR A 213 -5.63 -6.21 9.30
C THR A 213 -6.46 -5.91 8.06
N TRP A 214 -7.68 -5.39 8.26
CA TRP A 214 -8.50 -4.89 7.16
C TRP A 214 -7.83 -3.70 6.46
N GLU A 215 -7.12 -2.88 7.21
CA GLU A 215 -6.32 -1.76 6.68
C GLU A 215 -5.25 -2.27 5.70
N GLY A 216 -4.57 -3.37 6.03
CA GLY A 216 -3.62 -4.03 5.13
C GLY A 216 -4.30 -4.56 3.86
N CYS A 217 -5.51 -5.13 3.98
CA CYS A 217 -6.31 -5.56 2.83
C CYS A 217 -6.70 -4.38 1.93
N VAL A 218 -7.06 -3.24 2.53
CA VAL A 218 -7.38 -2.01 1.78
C VAL A 218 -6.17 -1.52 1.00
N VAL A 219 -4.99 -1.47 1.61
CA VAL A 219 -3.77 -1.05 0.89
C VAL A 219 -3.44 -2.00 -0.25
N LYS A 220 -3.54 -3.32 -0.04
CA LYS A 220 -3.32 -4.35 -1.08
C LYS A 220 -4.21 -4.15 -2.31
N ILE A 221 -5.48 -3.80 -2.13
CA ILE A 221 -6.40 -3.52 -3.24
C ILE A 221 -6.12 -2.16 -3.85
N SER A 222 -5.82 -1.14 -3.02
CA SER A 222 -5.54 0.21 -3.49
C SER A 222 -4.29 0.27 -4.36
N ASP A 223 -3.27 -0.51 -4.04
CA ASP A 223 -2.08 -0.70 -4.87
C ASP A 223 -2.47 -1.22 -6.25
N LYS A 224 -3.31 -2.26 -6.32
CA LYS A 224 -3.83 -2.82 -7.57
C LYS A 224 -4.58 -1.79 -8.41
N ILE A 225 -5.51 -1.05 -7.81
CA ILE A 225 -6.26 0.02 -8.49
C ILE A 225 -5.30 1.08 -9.03
N SER A 226 -4.32 1.48 -8.22
CA SER A 226 -3.37 2.53 -8.55
C SER A 226 -2.48 2.17 -9.74
N TYR A 227 -1.87 0.97 -9.75
CA TYR A 227 -0.97 0.61 -10.83
C TYR A 227 -1.71 0.40 -12.15
N VAL A 228 -2.89 -0.26 -12.13
CA VAL A 228 -3.67 -0.47 -13.37
C VAL A 228 -4.01 0.86 -14.04
N CYS A 229 -4.49 1.82 -13.26
CA CYS A 229 -4.89 3.11 -13.80
C CYS A 229 -3.69 3.92 -14.31
N ARG A 230 -2.60 3.93 -13.55
CA ARG A 230 -1.40 4.70 -13.92
C ARG A 230 -0.66 4.09 -15.10
N ASP A 231 -0.57 2.76 -15.18
CA ASP A 231 0.07 2.07 -16.30
C ASP A 231 -0.68 2.30 -17.63
N ILE A 232 -2.01 2.43 -17.58
CA ILE A 232 -2.82 2.82 -18.75
C ILE A 232 -2.46 4.25 -19.19
N GLU A 233 -2.42 5.20 -18.27
CA GLU A 233 -2.11 6.61 -18.55
C GLU A 233 -0.70 6.77 -19.13
N ASP A 234 0.29 6.14 -18.51
CA ASP A 234 1.68 6.16 -18.98
C ASP A 234 1.81 5.51 -20.36
N SER A 235 1.10 4.40 -20.60
CA SER A 235 1.08 3.70 -21.90
C SER A 235 0.49 4.55 -23.01
N VAL A 236 -0.57 5.32 -22.72
CA VAL A 236 -1.16 6.29 -23.66
C VAL A 236 -0.19 7.43 -23.91
N THR A 237 0.44 7.98 -22.86
CA THR A 237 1.40 9.08 -22.95
C THR A 237 2.62 8.70 -23.79
N LEU A 238 3.07 7.45 -23.71
CA LEU A 238 4.18 6.91 -24.51
C LEU A 238 3.76 6.46 -25.92
N GLY A 239 2.47 6.54 -26.27
CA GLY A 239 1.95 6.12 -27.57
C GLY A 239 1.94 4.60 -27.78
N ILE A 240 2.00 3.82 -26.68
CA ILE A 240 1.92 2.34 -26.71
C ILE A 240 0.47 1.89 -26.85
N LEU A 241 -0.46 2.56 -26.16
CA LEU A 241 -1.90 2.35 -26.24
C LEU A 241 -2.58 3.53 -26.91
N ASP A 242 -3.59 3.21 -27.74
CA ASP A 242 -4.51 4.22 -28.27
C ASP A 242 -5.63 4.47 -27.25
N ASN A 243 -5.76 5.72 -26.82
CA ASN A 243 -6.79 6.15 -25.86
C ASN A 243 -8.23 5.94 -26.38
N CYS A 244 -8.40 5.78 -27.69
CA CYS A 244 -9.70 5.54 -28.33
C CYS A 244 -9.98 4.06 -28.61
N SER A 245 -9.20 3.12 -28.06
CA SER A 245 -9.37 1.70 -28.29
C SER A 245 -10.72 1.21 -27.75
N ASN A 246 -11.60 0.76 -28.65
CA ASN A 246 -12.89 0.15 -28.29
C ASN A 246 -12.74 -1.11 -27.42
N GLU A 247 -11.61 -1.80 -27.51
CA GLU A 247 -11.31 -2.98 -26.70
C GLU A 247 -11.03 -2.59 -25.25
N LEU A 248 -10.26 -1.53 -25.04
CA LEU A 248 -9.96 -1.03 -23.71
C LEU A 248 -11.23 -0.51 -23.00
N HIS A 249 -12.11 0.22 -23.73
CA HIS A 249 -13.41 0.64 -23.22
C HIS A 249 -14.30 -0.53 -22.79
N LYS A 250 -14.31 -1.62 -23.59
CA LYS A 250 -15.05 -2.84 -23.27
C LYS A 250 -14.48 -3.57 -22.04
N LEU A 251 -13.16 -3.67 -21.95
CA LEU A 251 -12.48 -4.33 -20.82
C LEU A 251 -12.75 -3.62 -19.50
N LEU A 252 -12.72 -2.27 -19.51
CA LEU A 252 -12.96 -1.47 -18.32
C LEU A 252 -14.45 -1.24 -18.04
N ASN A 253 -15.35 -1.75 -18.89
CA ASN A 253 -16.81 -1.57 -18.80
C ASN A 253 -17.26 -0.09 -18.70
N LEU A 254 -16.48 0.81 -19.29
CA LEU A 254 -16.68 2.27 -19.23
C LEU A 254 -17.63 2.73 -20.36
N ASN A 255 -18.89 2.32 -20.31
CA ASN A 255 -19.87 2.58 -21.36
C ASN A 255 -20.24 4.08 -21.54
N ASN A 256 -19.84 4.95 -20.63
CA ASN A 256 -20.28 6.35 -20.59
C ASN A 256 -19.17 7.39 -20.80
N PHE A 257 -17.93 6.98 -21.08
CA PHE A 257 -16.81 7.92 -21.21
C PHE A 257 -16.28 7.95 -22.64
N GLU A 258 -16.24 9.14 -23.24
CA GLU A 258 -15.69 9.34 -24.57
C GLU A 258 -14.18 9.09 -24.64
N ASN A 259 -13.48 9.30 -23.51
CA ASN A 259 -12.05 9.06 -23.34
C ASN A 259 -11.78 8.35 -22.02
N ILE A 260 -10.82 7.42 -22.02
CA ILE A 260 -10.33 6.81 -20.79
C ILE A 260 -9.58 7.87 -20.00
N ASN A 261 -10.09 8.16 -18.82
CA ASN A 261 -9.51 9.11 -17.88
C ASN A 261 -9.24 8.39 -16.57
N ASN A 262 -8.01 8.47 -16.10
CA ASN A 262 -7.55 7.83 -14.88
C ASN A 262 -8.45 8.14 -13.68
N THR A 263 -8.88 9.40 -13.53
CA THR A 263 -9.79 9.83 -12.47
C THR A 263 -11.12 9.09 -12.50
N ASN A 264 -11.69 8.89 -13.70
CA ASN A 264 -12.97 8.19 -13.85
C ASN A 264 -12.84 6.71 -13.52
N VAL A 265 -11.78 6.05 -13.99
CA VAL A 265 -11.51 4.63 -13.72
C VAL A 265 -11.31 4.40 -12.22
N ILE A 266 -10.47 5.21 -11.57
CA ILE A 266 -10.26 5.13 -10.12
C ILE A 266 -11.59 5.34 -9.37
N ASN A 267 -12.36 6.35 -9.73
CA ASN A 267 -13.62 6.65 -9.08
C ASN A 267 -14.61 5.48 -9.14
N GLU A 268 -14.78 4.87 -10.33
CA GLU A 268 -15.67 3.72 -10.51
C GLU A 268 -15.20 2.51 -9.70
N LEU A 269 -13.90 2.17 -9.75
CA LEU A 269 -13.34 1.04 -9.00
C LEU A 269 -13.45 1.25 -7.48
N VAL A 270 -13.15 2.45 -6.99
CA VAL A 270 -13.27 2.79 -5.57
C VAL A 270 -14.73 2.77 -5.13
N TYR A 271 -15.64 3.32 -5.93
CA TYR A 271 -17.07 3.32 -5.63
C TYR A 271 -17.63 1.90 -5.58
N ASP A 272 -17.32 1.07 -6.58
CA ASP A 272 -17.75 -0.33 -6.63
C ASP A 272 -17.23 -1.12 -5.41
N LEU A 273 -15.94 -1.00 -5.10
CA LEU A 273 -15.33 -1.62 -3.92
C LEU A 273 -16.03 -1.20 -2.64
N CYS A 274 -16.22 0.10 -2.43
CA CYS A 274 -16.83 0.64 -1.21
C CYS A 274 -18.28 0.20 -1.01
N THR A 275 -19.07 0.19 -2.09
CA THR A 275 -20.51 -0.11 -2.02
C THR A 275 -20.80 -1.60 -1.93
N ASN A 276 -19.98 -2.44 -2.59
CA ASN A 276 -20.18 -3.89 -2.65
C ASN A 276 -19.36 -4.68 -1.61
N SER A 277 -18.48 -4.01 -0.84
CA SER A 277 -17.79 -4.68 0.26
C SER A 277 -18.76 -5.09 1.38
N SER A 278 -18.69 -6.35 1.79
CA SER A 278 -19.49 -6.94 2.87
C SER A 278 -18.69 -8.00 3.63
N PHE A 279 -19.17 -8.37 4.83
CA PHE A 279 -18.63 -9.47 5.63
C PHE A 279 -19.05 -10.82 5.08
#